data_2cbf20218f4e4d6219eec0c8547eb484
#
_entry.id   2cbf20218f4e4d6219eec0c8547eb484
#
_cell.length_a   1.000
_cell.length_b   1.000
_cell.length_c   1.000
_cell.angle_alpha   90.00
_cell.angle_beta   90.00
_cell.angle_gamma   90.00
#
_symmetry.space_group_name_H-M   'P 1'
#
loop_
_entity.id
_entity.type
_entity.pdbx_description
1 polymer ?
#
loop_
_entity_poly.entity_id
_entity_poly.type
_entity_poly.pdbx_seq_one_letter_code
_entity_poly.pdbx_strand_id
1 'polypeptide(L)'
;MDLMYVSTRNANEKVTASQAILKGLADQGGLFVPTKIPALELDWDQLKEMSYQETAYEVMKLFLTDFTEEELKNCIKNAYDEKFDTEEIAPLRKADGAYFLELFHGSTIAFKDMALSILPHLMITSARKNQIKNEIVILTATSGDTGKAALAGFAGVEGTKIVVFYPKNGVSPIQEKQMITQKGDNTCVIGIHGNFDQAQTGVKTMFSDKVLAEEMNAAGYQFSSANSINIGRLVPQIVYYVYAYAKLLKQGAIKKGEEINIDVPTGNFGNILAAFYAKNMGLPVGKLICASNDNKVLYDFFETGVYDKNRDFILTTSPSMDILISSNLERLIYRICGNDAEKNVKLMQELKEEGKYEITAEMKEALSGFYGNYCTEEETAATIKRIYEQDGYVIDTHTAVAAGVYDKYRKETGDDKVTVIASTASPFKFTRAVMTAIDPKYADMEDFALVDELSALAKVKVPNAIEEIRTAPVKHDIQCEVDGMQAEVKKFLGI
;
A
#
# COMPACT_ATOMS: atom_id res chain seq x y z
N MET A 1 -12.18 -7.78 -26.62
CA MET A 1 -12.68 -6.45 -26.19
C MET A 1 -11.91 -6.09 -24.94
N ASP A 2 -11.26 -4.94 -24.91
CA ASP A 2 -10.47 -4.54 -23.76
C ASP A 2 -11.32 -4.34 -22.52
N LEU A 3 -10.73 -4.63 -21.34
CA LEU A 3 -11.37 -4.35 -20.05
C LEU A 3 -11.34 -2.84 -19.82
N MET A 4 -12.52 -2.25 -19.75
CA MET A 4 -12.64 -0.82 -19.49
C MET A 4 -12.72 -0.55 -17.99
N TYR A 5 -12.36 0.68 -17.62
CA TYR A 5 -12.46 1.20 -16.27
C TYR A 5 -13.50 2.32 -16.22
N VAL A 6 -14.21 2.40 -15.11
CA VAL A 6 -15.21 3.45 -14.84
C VAL A 6 -14.89 4.13 -13.52
N SER A 7 -15.38 5.36 -13.36
CA SER A 7 -15.32 6.05 -12.08
C SER A 7 -16.37 5.50 -11.11
N THR A 8 -16.03 5.35 -9.84
CA THR A 8 -16.99 5.01 -8.77
C THR A 8 -18.10 6.06 -8.59
N ARG A 9 -17.91 7.26 -9.17
CA ARG A 9 -18.88 8.39 -9.08
C ARG A 9 -19.48 8.79 -10.41
N ASN A 10 -19.05 8.16 -11.52
CA ASN A 10 -19.58 8.45 -12.85
C ASN A 10 -19.41 7.23 -13.77
N ALA A 11 -20.47 6.47 -13.96
CA ALA A 11 -20.46 5.28 -14.82
C ALA A 11 -20.26 5.57 -16.32
N ASN A 12 -20.43 6.83 -16.74
CA ASN A 12 -20.23 7.25 -18.14
C ASN A 12 -18.78 7.55 -18.48
N GLU A 13 -17.94 7.78 -17.49
CA GLU A 13 -16.50 8.00 -17.67
C GLU A 13 -15.79 6.63 -17.85
N LYS A 14 -15.70 6.19 -19.11
CA LYS A 14 -15.03 4.94 -19.49
C LYS A 14 -13.67 5.24 -20.06
N VAL A 15 -12.64 4.62 -19.48
CA VAL A 15 -11.24 4.75 -19.89
C VAL A 15 -10.58 3.39 -19.99
N THR A 16 -9.46 3.31 -20.71
CA THR A 16 -8.60 2.11 -20.73
C THR A 16 -7.77 2.01 -19.45
N ALA A 17 -7.10 0.88 -19.21
CA ALA A 17 -6.23 0.72 -18.06
C ALA A 17 -5.10 1.76 -18.06
N SER A 18 -4.45 1.98 -19.19
CA SER A 18 -3.37 2.96 -19.32
C SER A 18 -3.84 4.39 -19.03
N GLN A 19 -5.03 4.75 -19.48
CA GLN A 19 -5.62 6.07 -19.18
C GLN A 19 -5.97 6.22 -17.68
N ALA A 20 -6.51 5.17 -17.06
CA ALA A 20 -6.83 5.17 -15.63
C ALA A 20 -5.56 5.32 -14.77
N ILE A 21 -4.46 4.66 -15.14
CA ILE A 21 -3.15 4.76 -14.46
C ILE A 21 -2.60 6.19 -14.56
N LEU A 22 -2.65 6.79 -15.75
CA LEU A 22 -2.16 8.16 -15.97
C LEU A 22 -2.97 9.21 -15.21
N LYS A 23 -4.29 9.12 -15.26
CA LYS A 23 -5.17 10.03 -14.51
C LYS A 23 -5.01 9.83 -12.99
N GLY A 24 -4.88 8.61 -12.53
CA GLY A 24 -4.82 8.23 -11.12
C GLY A 24 -6.13 8.43 -10.37
N LEU A 25 -6.86 9.51 -10.66
CA LEU A 25 -8.15 9.89 -10.07
C LEU A 25 -9.10 10.34 -11.19
N ALA A 26 -10.38 10.05 -11.08
CA ALA A 26 -11.39 10.51 -12.02
C ALA A 26 -11.75 11.98 -11.82
N ASP A 27 -12.27 12.62 -12.86
CA ASP A 27 -12.48 14.08 -12.90
C ASP A 27 -13.43 14.61 -11.80
N GLN A 28 -14.38 13.77 -11.33
CA GLN A 28 -15.29 14.09 -10.22
C GLN A 28 -14.76 13.66 -8.85
N GLY A 29 -13.48 13.27 -8.77
CA GLY A 29 -12.85 12.78 -7.54
C GLY A 29 -13.21 11.32 -7.19
N GLY A 30 -13.89 10.59 -8.08
CA GLY A 30 -14.14 9.16 -7.94
C GLY A 30 -12.90 8.31 -8.25
N LEU A 31 -12.94 7.05 -7.86
CA LEU A 31 -11.84 6.11 -8.06
C LEU A 31 -12.10 5.22 -9.27
N PHE A 32 -11.08 4.94 -10.07
CA PHE A 32 -11.22 4.01 -11.18
C PHE A 32 -11.35 2.57 -10.68
N VAL A 33 -12.34 1.86 -11.22
CA VAL A 33 -12.57 0.42 -11.02
C VAL A 33 -12.77 -0.26 -12.37
N PRO A 34 -12.33 -1.53 -12.56
CA PRO A 34 -12.64 -2.26 -13.78
C PRO A 34 -14.15 -2.50 -13.89
N THR A 35 -14.70 -2.47 -15.09
CA THR A 35 -16.14 -2.70 -15.32
C THR A 35 -16.61 -4.09 -14.86
N LYS A 36 -15.68 -5.05 -14.83
CA LYS A 36 -15.85 -6.37 -14.22
C LYS A 36 -14.54 -6.85 -13.61
N ILE A 37 -14.58 -7.68 -12.59
CA ILE A 37 -13.40 -8.38 -12.10
C ILE A 37 -13.23 -9.62 -13.01
N PRO A 38 -12.07 -9.77 -13.69
CA PRO A 38 -11.84 -10.90 -14.57
C PRO A 38 -11.67 -12.19 -13.77
N ALA A 39 -12.07 -13.33 -14.35
CA ALA A 39 -11.82 -14.63 -13.75
C ALA A 39 -10.35 -15.05 -13.92
N LEU A 40 -9.81 -15.72 -12.91
CA LEU A 40 -8.49 -16.33 -12.94
C LEU A 40 -8.63 -17.77 -13.46
N GLU A 41 -8.51 -17.93 -14.78
CA GLU A 41 -8.61 -19.24 -15.46
C GLU A 41 -7.22 -19.86 -15.62
N LEU A 42 -6.56 -20.19 -14.51
CA LEU A 42 -5.23 -20.79 -14.50
C LEU A 42 -5.27 -22.22 -13.95
N ASP A 43 -4.41 -23.06 -14.52
CA ASP A 43 -4.12 -24.36 -13.94
C ASP A 43 -3.23 -24.18 -12.70
N TRP A 44 -3.76 -24.56 -11.54
CA TRP A 44 -3.02 -24.49 -10.27
C TRP A 44 -1.75 -25.32 -10.26
N ASP A 45 -1.69 -26.39 -11.04
CA ASP A 45 -0.47 -27.21 -11.14
C ASP A 45 0.65 -26.52 -11.92
N GLN A 46 0.29 -25.64 -12.85
CA GLN A 46 1.23 -24.76 -13.53
C GLN A 46 1.59 -23.56 -12.64
N LEU A 47 0.60 -22.93 -12.02
CA LEU A 47 0.78 -21.73 -11.23
C LEU A 47 1.74 -21.95 -10.03
N LYS A 48 1.65 -23.10 -9.34
CA LYS A 48 2.52 -23.40 -8.19
C LYS A 48 4.02 -23.47 -8.54
N GLU A 49 4.36 -23.69 -9.83
CA GLU A 49 5.75 -23.75 -10.30
C GLU A 49 6.25 -22.39 -10.84
N MET A 50 5.37 -21.43 -11.03
CA MET A 50 5.72 -20.11 -11.55
C MET A 50 6.54 -19.30 -10.54
N SER A 51 7.45 -18.50 -11.06
CA SER A 51 8.10 -17.41 -10.33
C SER A 51 7.10 -16.31 -10.00
N TYR A 52 7.50 -15.37 -9.13
CA TYR A 52 6.68 -14.19 -8.83
C TYR A 52 6.41 -13.36 -10.10
N GLN A 53 7.42 -13.17 -10.96
CA GLN A 53 7.31 -12.40 -12.19
C GLN A 53 6.35 -13.06 -13.20
N GLU A 54 6.40 -14.37 -13.34
CA GLU A 54 5.46 -15.12 -14.19
C GLU A 54 4.03 -15.02 -13.66
N THR A 55 3.83 -15.19 -12.34
CA THR A 55 2.53 -15.00 -11.69
C THR A 55 2.03 -13.57 -11.88
N ALA A 56 2.93 -12.57 -11.77
CA ALA A 56 2.58 -11.17 -11.99
C ALA A 56 2.05 -10.92 -13.40
N TYR A 57 2.70 -11.49 -14.41
CA TYR A 57 2.23 -11.39 -15.79
C TYR A 57 0.84 -12.02 -15.96
N GLU A 58 0.64 -13.24 -15.48
CA GLU A 58 -0.63 -13.96 -15.62
C GLU A 58 -1.81 -13.22 -14.95
N VAL A 59 -1.58 -12.60 -13.80
CA VAL A 59 -2.61 -11.83 -13.09
C VAL A 59 -2.83 -10.46 -13.73
N MET A 60 -1.74 -9.71 -13.96
CA MET A 60 -1.85 -8.32 -14.40
C MET A 60 -2.36 -8.17 -15.84
N LYS A 61 -2.07 -9.11 -16.74
CA LYS A 61 -2.59 -9.10 -18.12
C LYS A 61 -4.12 -9.14 -18.18
N LEU A 62 -4.81 -9.68 -17.15
CA LEU A 62 -6.24 -9.71 -17.07
C LEU A 62 -6.87 -8.34 -16.79
N PHE A 63 -6.12 -7.46 -16.14
CA PHE A 63 -6.53 -6.10 -15.79
C PHE A 63 -5.99 -5.04 -16.75
N LEU A 64 -4.78 -5.22 -17.26
CA LEU A 64 -4.08 -4.26 -18.11
C LEU A 64 -4.14 -4.70 -19.58
N THR A 65 -5.37 -4.88 -20.08
CA THR A 65 -5.63 -5.52 -21.39
C THR A 65 -5.22 -4.68 -22.59
N ASP A 66 -5.01 -3.38 -22.41
CA ASP A 66 -4.47 -2.50 -23.45
C ASP A 66 -2.93 -2.47 -23.49
N PHE A 67 -2.24 -3.17 -22.57
CA PHE A 67 -0.79 -3.38 -22.63
C PHE A 67 -0.49 -4.61 -23.49
N THR A 68 0.54 -4.53 -24.32
CA THR A 68 1.05 -5.72 -25.00
C THR A 68 1.81 -6.63 -24.03
N GLU A 69 1.99 -7.90 -24.40
CA GLU A 69 2.78 -8.85 -23.61
C GLU A 69 4.19 -8.33 -23.33
N GLU A 70 4.85 -7.80 -24.36
CA GLU A 70 6.22 -7.24 -24.26
C GLU A 70 6.27 -6.05 -23.31
N GLU A 71 5.33 -5.11 -23.43
CA GLU A 71 5.23 -3.94 -22.55
C GLU A 71 5.07 -4.34 -21.10
N LEU A 72 4.15 -5.26 -20.82
CA LEU A 72 3.85 -5.68 -19.46
C LEU A 72 5.00 -6.49 -18.85
N LYS A 73 5.58 -7.44 -19.60
CA LYS A 73 6.75 -8.19 -19.15
C LYS A 73 7.96 -7.30 -18.88
N ASN A 74 8.15 -6.25 -19.70
CA ASN A 74 9.21 -5.27 -19.46
C ASN A 74 8.98 -4.46 -18.18
N CYS A 75 7.74 -4.02 -17.91
CA CYS A 75 7.40 -3.37 -16.64
C CYS A 75 7.68 -4.27 -15.43
N ILE A 76 7.28 -5.54 -15.50
CA ILE A 76 7.47 -6.54 -14.45
C ILE A 76 8.96 -6.79 -14.19
N LYS A 77 9.75 -7.00 -15.26
CA LYS A 77 11.19 -7.25 -15.18
C LYS A 77 11.95 -6.11 -14.49
N ASN A 78 11.60 -4.86 -14.82
CA ASN A 78 12.25 -3.68 -14.24
C ASN A 78 11.78 -3.37 -12.81
N ALA A 79 10.66 -3.94 -12.39
CA ALA A 79 10.10 -3.73 -11.06
C ALA A 79 10.59 -4.76 -10.04
N TYR A 80 10.53 -6.05 -10.40
CA TYR A 80 10.79 -7.18 -9.51
C TYR A 80 12.12 -7.85 -9.88
N ASP A 81 13.20 -7.21 -9.55
CA ASP A 81 14.58 -7.59 -9.84
C ASP A 81 15.42 -7.67 -8.54
N GLU A 82 16.71 -7.54 -8.65
CA GLU A 82 17.70 -7.54 -7.54
C GLU A 82 17.50 -6.43 -6.49
N LYS A 83 16.56 -5.51 -6.68
CA LYS A 83 16.13 -4.57 -5.64
C LYS A 83 15.42 -5.26 -4.47
N PHE A 84 14.89 -6.46 -4.71
CA PHE A 84 14.36 -7.33 -3.69
C PHE A 84 15.46 -8.25 -3.18
N ASP A 85 15.59 -8.39 -1.87
CA ASP A 85 16.66 -9.17 -1.23
C ASP A 85 16.40 -10.68 -1.20
N THR A 86 15.32 -11.14 -1.86
CA THR A 86 14.99 -12.55 -2.05
C THR A 86 14.44 -12.81 -3.46
N GLU A 87 14.82 -13.93 -4.06
CA GLU A 87 14.31 -14.37 -5.37
C GLU A 87 12.81 -14.68 -5.36
N GLU A 88 12.26 -15.05 -4.21
CA GLU A 88 10.82 -15.29 -4.06
C GLU A 88 9.98 -14.02 -4.07
N ILE A 89 10.58 -12.84 -3.92
CA ILE A 89 9.93 -11.52 -3.84
C ILE A 89 8.97 -11.39 -2.64
N ALA A 90 8.08 -12.35 -2.45
CA ALA A 90 7.07 -12.40 -1.37
C ALA A 90 7.04 -13.81 -0.74
N PRO A 91 8.05 -14.19 0.06
CA PRO A 91 8.10 -15.51 0.68
C PRO A 91 7.05 -15.69 1.77
N LEU A 92 6.72 -16.96 2.05
CA LEU A 92 5.83 -17.36 3.14
C LEU A 92 6.65 -17.91 4.31
N ARG A 93 6.46 -17.33 5.49
CA ARG A 93 7.03 -17.81 6.76
C ARG A 93 5.95 -18.43 7.64
N LYS A 94 6.08 -19.69 8.03
CA LYS A 94 5.17 -20.32 8.98
C LYS A 94 5.57 -19.98 10.42
N ALA A 95 4.67 -19.39 11.18
CA ALA A 95 4.81 -19.08 12.61
C ALA A 95 3.42 -18.91 13.23
N ASP A 96 3.28 -19.03 14.54
CA ASP A 96 2.04 -18.75 15.30
C ASP A 96 0.78 -19.45 14.72
N GLY A 97 0.96 -20.63 14.14
CA GLY A 97 -0.13 -21.38 13.51
C GLY A 97 -0.67 -20.80 12.21
N ALA A 98 -0.05 -19.76 11.65
CA ALA A 98 -0.39 -19.09 10.40
C ALA A 98 0.79 -19.05 9.42
N TYR A 99 0.56 -18.51 8.23
CA TYR A 99 1.58 -18.22 7.24
C TYR A 99 1.70 -16.69 7.04
N PHE A 100 2.85 -16.15 7.41
CA PHE A 100 3.17 -14.74 7.22
C PHE A 100 3.69 -14.55 5.80
N LEU A 101 2.97 -13.76 5.01
CA LEU A 101 3.38 -13.36 3.67
C LEU A 101 4.26 -12.12 3.79
N GLU A 102 5.56 -12.31 3.69
CA GLU A 102 6.55 -11.26 3.88
C GLU A 102 6.62 -10.35 2.63
N LEU A 103 6.01 -9.17 2.71
CA LEU A 103 5.90 -8.20 1.62
C LEU A 103 6.93 -7.07 1.72
N PHE A 104 7.99 -7.26 2.52
CA PHE A 104 8.92 -6.20 2.90
C PHE A 104 10.36 -6.43 2.41
N HIS A 105 10.55 -7.23 1.37
CA HIS A 105 11.87 -7.53 0.83
C HIS A 105 12.37 -6.54 -0.23
N GLY A 106 11.60 -5.50 -0.52
CA GLY A 106 11.97 -4.45 -1.48
C GLY A 106 12.83 -3.33 -0.89
N SER A 107 13.13 -2.35 -1.73
CA SER A 107 14.09 -1.25 -1.46
C SER A 107 13.78 -0.39 -0.24
N THR A 108 12.55 -0.40 0.28
CA THR A 108 12.16 0.40 1.45
C THR A 108 11.65 -0.44 2.60
N ILE A 109 11.77 -1.75 2.46
CA ILE A 109 11.41 -2.75 3.46
C ILE A 109 9.96 -2.65 3.96
N ALA A 110 9.03 -2.33 3.04
CA ALA A 110 7.59 -2.29 3.29
C ALA A 110 6.80 -2.74 2.05
N PHE A 111 5.59 -3.27 2.24
CA PHE A 111 4.71 -3.78 1.18
C PHE A 111 4.42 -2.78 0.05
N LYS A 112 4.58 -1.49 0.32
CA LYS A 112 4.39 -0.43 -0.67
C LYS A 112 5.32 -0.58 -1.87
N ASP A 113 6.49 -1.19 -1.68
CA ASP A 113 7.44 -1.51 -2.75
C ASP A 113 6.84 -2.44 -3.80
N MET A 114 5.94 -3.37 -3.39
CA MET A 114 5.29 -4.31 -4.30
C MET A 114 4.51 -3.62 -5.43
N ALA A 115 4.00 -2.42 -5.18
CA ALA A 115 3.26 -1.64 -6.17
C ALA A 115 4.04 -0.41 -6.66
N LEU A 116 4.86 0.22 -5.81
CA LEU A 116 5.59 1.43 -6.20
C LEU A 116 6.86 1.14 -7.02
N SER A 117 7.38 -0.09 -7.00
CA SER A 117 8.46 -0.49 -7.90
C SER A 117 7.98 -0.62 -9.35
N ILE A 118 6.74 -1.02 -9.59
CA ILE A 118 6.21 -1.19 -10.96
C ILE A 118 5.47 0.04 -11.48
N LEU A 119 4.87 0.85 -10.61
CA LEU A 119 4.03 1.98 -11.01
C LEU A 119 4.71 2.96 -11.98
N PRO A 120 5.99 3.37 -11.78
CA PRO A 120 6.66 4.26 -12.73
C PRO A 120 6.74 3.67 -14.14
N HIS A 121 7.04 2.38 -14.26
CA HIS A 121 7.13 1.68 -15.54
C HIS A 121 5.76 1.57 -16.23
N LEU A 122 4.70 1.31 -15.45
CA LEU A 122 3.33 1.34 -15.96
C LEU A 122 2.94 2.76 -16.41
N MET A 123 3.30 3.80 -15.67
CA MET A 123 3.01 5.19 -16.03
C MET A 123 3.70 5.61 -17.32
N ILE A 124 4.99 5.32 -17.48
CA ILE A 124 5.74 5.68 -18.69
C ILE A 124 5.22 4.91 -19.91
N THR A 125 4.92 3.63 -19.77
CA THR A 125 4.30 2.85 -20.83
C THR A 125 2.92 3.42 -21.19
N SER A 126 2.13 3.78 -20.18
CA SER A 126 0.81 4.42 -20.37
C SER A 126 0.93 5.78 -21.07
N ALA A 127 1.90 6.61 -20.70
CA ALA A 127 2.16 7.90 -21.35
C ALA A 127 2.47 7.73 -22.83
N ARG A 128 3.37 6.81 -23.17
CA ARG A 128 3.73 6.49 -24.55
C ARG A 128 2.51 6.00 -25.35
N LYS A 129 1.71 5.09 -24.81
CA LYS A 129 0.47 4.59 -25.44
C LYS A 129 -0.55 5.68 -25.72
N ASN A 130 -0.66 6.67 -24.84
CA ASN A 130 -1.57 7.79 -24.98
C ASN A 130 -0.93 9.02 -25.64
N GLN A 131 0.25 8.87 -26.26
CA GLN A 131 0.98 9.92 -27.00
C GLN A 131 1.29 11.17 -26.16
N ILE A 132 1.41 10.99 -24.84
CA ILE A 132 1.82 12.05 -23.92
C ILE A 132 3.33 12.23 -24.04
N LYS A 133 3.75 13.48 -24.29
CA LYS A 133 5.16 13.84 -24.44
C LYS A 133 5.74 14.48 -23.20
N ASN A 134 4.89 14.97 -22.31
CA ASN A 134 5.29 15.63 -21.09
C ASN A 134 5.92 14.64 -20.11
N GLU A 135 6.97 15.08 -19.43
CA GLU A 135 7.57 14.36 -18.32
C GLU A 135 6.59 14.36 -17.13
N ILE A 136 6.45 13.20 -16.48
CA ILE A 136 5.48 13.02 -15.39
C ILE A 136 6.11 13.48 -14.08
N VAL A 137 5.46 14.42 -13.41
CA VAL A 137 5.87 14.93 -12.10
C VAL A 137 4.95 14.38 -11.02
N ILE A 138 5.53 13.62 -10.11
CA ILE A 138 4.84 13.10 -8.93
C ILE A 138 5.05 14.07 -7.77
N LEU A 139 3.95 14.54 -7.18
CA LEU A 139 3.98 15.24 -5.89
C LEU A 139 3.37 14.35 -4.83
N THR A 140 4.02 14.25 -3.68
CA THR A 140 3.45 13.54 -2.54
C THR A 140 3.84 14.19 -1.22
N ALA A 141 2.90 14.20 -0.28
CA ALA A 141 3.17 14.47 1.12
C ALA A 141 3.22 13.14 1.86
N THR A 142 4.13 13.01 2.81
CA THR A 142 4.33 11.76 3.55
C THR A 142 4.52 11.99 5.03
N SER A 143 4.02 11.06 5.83
CA SER A 143 4.39 10.86 7.24
C SER A 143 5.54 9.86 7.43
N GLY A 144 6.21 9.47 6.32
CA GLY A 144 7.37 8.56 6.33
C GLY A 144 7.36 7.53 5.18
N ASP A 145 6.62 6.45 5.31
CA ASP A 145 6.74 5.26 4.47
C ASP A 145 6.37 5.42 3.00
N THR A 146 5.23 6.05 2.70
CA THR A 146 4.74 6.15 1.32
C THR A 146 5.66 7.03 0.46
N GLY A 147 6.12 8.15 1.03
CA GLY A 147 7.04 9.05 0.33
C GLY A 147 8.36 8.37 0.02
N LYS A 148 8.93 7.65 0.99
CA LYS A 148 10.17 6.90 0.78
C LYS A 148 10.02 5.82 -0.28
N ALA A 149 8.94 5.04 -0.25
CA ALA A 149 8.69 4.01 -1.25
C ALA A 149 8.47 4.59 -2.65
N ALA A 150 7.78 5.73 -2.77
CA ALA A 150 7.62 6.45 -4.03
C ALA A 150 8.97 6.98 -4.53
N LEU A 151 9.78 7.61 -3.67
CA LEU A 151 11.12 8.06 -4.02
C LEU A 151 11.97 6.93 -4.59
N ALA A 152 12.03 5.79 -3.90
CA ALA A 152 12.81 4.65 -4.33
C ALA A 152 12.30 4.04 -5.66
N GLY A 153 10.97 3.96 -5.83
CA GLY A 153 10.36 3.42 -7.05
C GLY A 153 10.58 4.31 -8.29
N PHE A 154 10.52 5.62 -8.13
CA PHE A 154 10.68 6.59 -9.22
C PHE A 154 12.14 7.01 -9.47
N ALA A 155 13.07 6.73 -8.54
CA ALA A 155 14.47 7.12 -8.66
C ALA A 155 15.12 6.54 -9.93
N GLY A 156 15.65 7.42 -10.78
CA GLY A 156 16.33 7.04 -12.02
C GLY A 156 15.41 6.54 -13.16
N VAL A 157 14.09 6.59 -12.99
CA VAL A 157 13.15 6.24 -14.06
C VAL A 157 13.02 7.42 -15.02
N GLU A 158 13.53 7.27 -16.24
CA GLU A 158 13.50 8.29 -17.28
C GLU A 158 12.05 8.71 -17.61
N GLY A 159 11.85 10.01 -17.86
CA GLY A 159 10.52 10.59 -18.12
C GLY A 159 9.68 10.83 -16.88
N THR A 160 10.27 10.69 -15.69
CA THR A 160 9.61 11.01 -14.41
C THR A 160 10.44 11.93 -13.53
N LYS A 161 9.76 12.74 -12.73
CA LYS A 161 10.32 13.49 -11.60
C LYS A 161 9.43 13.28 -10.37
N ILE A 162 10.04 13.29 -9.20
CA ILE A 162 9.30 13.14 -7.94
C ILE A 162 9.73 14.16 -6.91
N VAL A 163 8.76 14.82 -6.30
CA VAL A 163 8.94 15.73 -5.16
C VAL A 163 8.16 15.21 -3.97
N VAL A 164 8.86 15.01 -2.88
CA VAL A 164 8.28 14.53 -1.62
C VAL A 164 8.41 15.60 -0.55
N PHE A 165 7.28 15.96 0.06
CA PHE A 165 7.19 16.83 1.21
C PHE A 165 6.98 16.03 2.48
N TYR A 166 7.73 16.35 3.54
CA TYR A 166 7.56 15.75 4.85
C TYR A 166 7.65 16.80 5.96
N PRO A 167 6.91 16.63 7.07
CA PRO A 167 7.03 17.52 8.22
C PRO A 167 8.40 17.32 8.89
N LYS A 168 9.21 18.37 8.99
CA LYS A 168 10.63 18.31 9.41
C LYS A 168 10.85 17.60 10.75
N ASN A 169 9.95 17.67 11.68
CA ASN A 169 10.06 16.99 12.99
C ASN A 169 8.93 15.98 13.19
N GLY A 170 8.30 15.52 12.11
CA GLY A 170 7.11 14.65 12.16
C GLY A 170 7.34 13.23 11.66
N VAL A 171 8.60 12.83 11.44
CA VAL A 171 8.99 11.47 11.01
C VAL A 171 10.11 10.94 11.90
N SER A 172 10.29 9.61 11.97
CA SER A 172 11.39 9.04 12.75
C SER A 172 12.76 9.39 12.14
N PRO A 173 13.84 9.41 12.94
CA PRO A 173 15.21 9.69 12.44
C PRO A 173 15.61 8.74 11.30
N ILE A 174 15.26 7.46 11.37
CA ILE A 174 15.54 6.48 10.32
C ILE A 174 14.75 6.81 9.05
N GLN A 175 13.46 7.12 9.17
CA GLN A 175 12.64 7.50 8.01
C GLN A 175 13.12 8.80 7.36
N GLU A 176 13.46 9.81 8.14
CA GLU A 176 14.05 11.05 7.63
C GLU A 176 15.33 10.74 6.87
N LYS A 177 16.24 10.00 7.49
CA LYS A 177 17.54 9.65 6.88
C LYS A 177 17.36 8.87 5.59
N GLN A 178 16.42 7.92 5.53
CA GLN A 178 16.07 7.22 4.29
C GLN A 178 15.64 8.17 3.16
N MET A 179 14.91 9.26 3.47
CA MET A 179 14.46 10.23 2.46
C MET A 179 15.56 11.17 2.03
N ILE A 180 16.23 11.82 2.99
CA ILE A 180 17.24 12.87 2.68
C ILE A 180 18.52 12.32 2.06
N THR A 181 18.77 11.02 2.14
CA THR A 181 19.90 10.33 1.48
C THR A 181 19.52 9.68 0.15
N GLN A 182 18.26 9.80 -0.30
CA GLN A 182 17.79 9.18 -1.54
C GLN A 182 18.64 9.60 -2.74
N LYS A 183 19.08 8.61 -3.52
CA LYS A 183 19.80 8.80 -4.78
C LYS A 183 18.82 8.99 -5.94
N GLY A 184 19.25 9.66 -7.00
CA GLY A 184 18.49 9.87 -8.23
C GLY A 184 18.36 11.35 -8.57
N ASP A 185 18.77 11.75 -9.77
CA ASP A 185 18.77 13.16 -10.22
C ASP A 185 17.36 13.68 -10.50
N ASN A 186 16.38 12.77 -10.61
CA ASN A 186 14.96 13.05 -10.81
C ASN A 186 14.17 13.08 -9.48
N THR A 187 14.85 13.03 -8.33
CA THR A 187 14.22 13.04 -7.00
C THR A 187 14.46 14.35 -6.26
N CYS A 188 13.48 14.83 -5.53
CA CYS A 188 13.58 15.98 -4.65
C CYS A 188 12.83 15.72 -3.34
N VAL A 189 13.46 16.00 -2.21
CA VAL A 189 12.88 15.87 -0.88
C VAL A 189 12.92 17.20 -0.18
N ILE A 190 11.80 17.65 0.37
CA ILE A 190 11.63 18.96 0.98
C ILE A 190 11.02 18.80 2.37
N GLY A 191 11.76 19.22 3.40
CA GLY A 191 11.26 19.33 4.76
C GLY A 191 10.40 20.60 4.90
N ILE A 192 9.17 20.48 5.40
CA ILE A 192 8.35 21.66 5.66
C ILE A 192 8.33 22.00 7.17
N HIS A 193 8.33 23.29 7.48
CA HIS A 193 8.04 23.80 8.82
C HIS A 193 6.52 23.82 9.03
N GLY A 194 5.93 22.63 9.26
CA GLY A 194 4.52 22.42 9.41
C GLY A 194 4.23 20.96 9.77
N ASN A 195 2.96 20.58 9.82
CA ASN A 195 2.52 19.22 10.06
C ASN A 195 2.16 18.48 8.77
N PHE A 196 1.82 17.20 8.89
CA PHE A 196 1.47 16.35 7.76
C PHE A 196 0.22 16.83 7.00
N ASP A 197 -0.80 17.32 7.71
CA ASP A 197 -2.03 17.81 7.08
C ASP A 197 -1.78 19.08 6.25
N GLN A 198 -0.89 19.95 6.71
CA GLN A 198 -0.46 21.13 5.97
C GLN A 198 0.33 20.74 4.72
N ALA A 199 1.25 19.77 4.80
CA ALA A 199 1.94 19.22 3.64
C ALA A 199 0.97 18.64 2.61
N GLN A 200 0.01 17.85 3.07
CA GLN A 200 -1.00 17.23 2.21
C GLN A 200 -1.93 18.27 1.56
N THR A 201 -2.31 19.30 2.30
CA THR A 201 -3.11 20.41 1.78
C THR A 201 -2.35 21.20 0.73
N GLY A 202 -1.07 21.50 0.96
CA GLY A 202 -0.20 22.16 -0.03
C GLY A 202 -0.09 21.37 -1.33
N VAL A 203 0.12 20.06 -1.26
CA VAL A 203 0.12 19.19 -2.45
C VAL A 203 -1.22 19.22 -3.17
N LYS A 204 -2.35 19.11 -2.46
CA LYS A 204 -3.69 19.17 -3.07
C LYS A 204 -3.96 20.52 -3.75
N THR A 205 -3.51 21.61 -3.13
CA THR A 205 -3.64 22.97 -3.70
C THR A 205 -2.88 23.08 -5.02
N MET A 206 -1.64 22.57 -5.08
CA MET A 206 -0.86 22.56 -6.32
C MET A 206 -1.50 21.72 -7.42
N PHE A 207 -2.09 20.54 -7.10
CA PHE A 207 -2.83 19.73 -8.07
C PHE A 207 -4.05 20.43 -8.66
N SER A 208 -4.70 21.32 -7.91
CA SER A 208 -5.89 22.04 -8.33
C SER A 208 -5.59 23.43 -8.94
N ASP A 209 -4.34 23.86 -8.90
CA ASP A 209 -3.90 25.15 -9.45
C ASP A 209 -3.77 25.08 -10.98
N LYS A 210 -4.72 25.69 -11.68
CA LYS A 210 -4.76 25.71 -13.16
C LYS A 210 -3.62 26.53 -13.77
N VAL A 211 -3.20 27.59 -13.09
CA VAL A 211 -2.09 28.45 -13.58
C VAL A 211 -0.79 27.65 -13.53
N LEU A 212 -0.53 26.99 -12.41
CA LEU A 212 0.63 26.10 -12.28
C LEU A 212 0.60 24.96 -13.32
N ALA A 213 -0.57 24.36 -13.53
CA ALA A 213 -0.72 23.30 -14.53
C ALA A 213 -0.42 23.77 -15.96
N GLU A 214 -0.84 25.00 -16.33
CA GLU A 214 -0.54 25.61 -17.63
C GLU A 214 0.95 25.91 -17.78
N GLU A 215 1.59 26.49 -16.75
CA GLU A 215 3.04 26.76 -16.74
C GLU A 215 3.86 25.46 -16.89
N MET A 216 3.50 24.42 -16.14
CA MET A 216 4.13 23.11 -16.23
C MET A 216 3.99 22.50 -17.62
N ASN A 217 2.76 22.54 -18.17
CA ASN A 217 2.50 22.00 -19.50
C ASN A 217 3.31 22.73 -20.59
N ALA A 218 3.43 24.05 -20.51
CA ALA A 218 4.25 24.85 -21.40
C ALA A 218 5.75 24.49 -21.32
N ALA A 219 6.20 24.06 -20.13
CA ALA A 219 7.57 23.61 -19.88
C ALA A 219 7.79 22.11 -20.17
N GLY A 220 6.78 21.39 -20.64
CA GLY A 220 6.88 19.96 -20.94
C GLY A 220 6.68 19.02 -19.75
N TYR A 221 6.04 19.48 -18.69
CA TYR A 221 5.71 18.69 -17.48
C TYR A 221 4.21 18.52 -17.29
N GLN A 222 3.82 17.44 -16.61
CA GLN A 222 2.46 17.27 -16.11
C GLN A 222 2.45 16.54 -14.78
N PHE A 223 1.51 16.92 -13.91
CA PHE A 223 1.31 16.20 -12.66
C PHE A 223 0.65 14.83 -12.86
N SER A 224 1.05 13.88 -12.04
CA SER A 224 0.31 12.62 -11.83
C SER A 224 0.43 12.19 -10.37
N SER A 225 -0.39 11.21 -9.97
CA SER A 225 -0.48 10.76 -8.58
C SER A 225 0.01 9.34 -8.42
N ALA A 226 0.94 9.14 -7.48
CA ALA A 226 1.39 7.83 -7.02
C ALA A 226 0.67 7.39 -5.72
N ASN A 227 -0.44 8.03 -5.34
CA ASN A 227 -1.20 7.69 -4.14
C ASN A 227 -1.82 6.28 -4.23
N SER A 228 -2.21 5.71 -3.07
CA SER A 228 -2.82 4.37 -2.99
C SER A 228 -4.12 4.22 -3.77
N ILE A 229 -4.78 5.32 -4.11
CA ILE A 229 -6.00 5.36 -4.92
C ILE A 229 -5.76 5.13 -6.42
N ASN A 230 -4.53 5.27 -6.91
CA ASN A 230 -4.22 4.94 -8.30
C ASN A 230 -4.41 3.45 -8.55
N ILE A 231 -5.16 3.10 -9.61
CA ILE A 231 -5.42 1.69 -9.95
C ILE A 231 -4.13 0.92 -10.27
N GLY A 232 -3.10 1.59 -10.78
CA GLY A 232 -1.77 1.04 -11.01
C GLY A 232 -1.03 0.63 -9.73
N ARG A 233 -1.55 1.03 -8.55
CA ARG A 233 -1.09 0.53 -7.25
C ARG A 233 -1.92 -0.61 -6.71
N LEU A 234 -3.20 -0.71 -7.09
CA LEU A 234 -4.08 -1.78 -6.63
C LEU A 234 -3.79 -3.10 -7.36
N VAL A 235 -3.70 -3.05 -8.70
CA VAL A 235 -3.58 -4.26 -9.53
C VAL A 235 -2.33 -5.09 -9.18
N PRO A 236 -1.14 -4.54 -8.98
CA PRO A 236 0.04 -5.33 -8.59
C PRO A 236 -0.11 -6.04 -7.24
N GLN A 237 -0.97 -5.54 -6.35
CA GLN A 237 -1.18 -6.15 -5.04
C GLN A 237 -2.03 -7.43 -5.10
N ILE A 238 -2.79 -7.64 -6.17
CA ILE A 238 -3.55 -8.89 -6.37
C ILE A 238 -2.58 -10.06 -6.56
N VAL A 239 -1.45 -9.81 -7.19
CA VAL A 239 -0.44 -10.81 -7.55
C VAL A 239 0.04 -11.62 -6.36
N TYR A 240 0.43 -10.96 -5.27
CA TYR A 240 1.04 -11.65 -4.14
C TYR A 240 0.06 -12.56 -3.38
N TYR A 241 -1.25 -12.34 -3.46
CA TYR A 241 -2.24 -13.27 -2.90
C TYR A 241 -2.43 -14.52 -3.75
N VAL A 242 -2.44 -14.36 -5.07
CA VAL A 242 -2.44 -15.49 -6.00
C VAL A 242 -1.16 -16.31 -5.85
N TYR A 243 -0.01 -15.62 -5.77
CA TYR A 243 1.29 -16.25 -5.53
C TYR A 243 1.36 -16.98 -4.19
N ALA A 244 0.86 -16.39 -3.11
CA ALA A 244 0.82 -17.02 -1.79
C ALA A 244 0.00 -18.33 -1.81
N TYR A 245 -1.16 -18.32 -2.44
CA TYR A 245 -1.98 -19.53 -2.61
C TYR A 245 -1.21 -20.63 -3.38
N ALA A 246 -0.57 -20.25 -4.48
CA ALA A 246 0.26 -21.16 -5.26
C ALA A 246 1.43 -21.75 -4.44
N LYS A 247 2.07 -20.93 -3.61
CA LYS A 247 3.14 -21.42 -2.71
C LYS A 247 2.64 -22.35 -1.62
N LEU A 248 1.47 -22.11 -1.05
CA LEU A 248 0.83 -23.03 -0.09
C LEU A 248 0.54 -24.39 -0.73
N LEU A 249 0.06 -24.41 -1.99
CA LEU A 249 -0.11 -25.64 -2.76
C LEU A 249 1.22 -26.36 -2.98
N LYS A 250 2.26 -25.62 -3.39
CA LYS A 250 3.60 -26.19 -3.63
C LYS A 250 4.20 -26.81 -2.37
N GLN A 251 3.99 -26.15 -1.22
CA GLN A 251 4.46 -26.64 0.09
C GLN A 251 3.61 -27.80 0.66
N GLY A 252 2.48 -28.14 0.00
CA GLY A 252 1.55 -29.16 0.49
C GLY A 252 0.78 -28.72 1.75
N ALA A 253 0.74 -27.43 2.04
CA ALA A 253 0.02 -26.86 3.18
C ALA A 253 -1.50 -26.89 2.99
N ILE A 254 -1.95 -26.84 1.75
CA ILE A 254 -3.35 -26.93 1.34
C ILE A 254 -3.49 -27.86 0.13
N LYS A 255 -4.73 -28.30 -0.13
CA LYS A 255 -5.12 -29.02 -1.36
C LYS A 255 -5.73 -28.06 -2.37
N LYS A 256 -5.72 -28.44 -3.64
CA LYS A 256 -6.36 -27.68 -4.72
C LYS A 256 -7.84 -27.41 -4.42
N GLY A 257 -8.21 -26.13 -4.44
CA GLY A 257 -9.57 -25.69 -4.15
C GLY A 257 -9.89 -25.56 -2.66
N GLU A 258 -8.96 -25.86 -1.77
CA GLU A 258 -9.14 -25.66 -0.34
C GLU A 258 -9.10 -24.15 -0.02
N GLU A 259 -10.10 -23.68 0.73
CA GLU A 259 -10.18 -22.27 1.11
C GLU A 259 -9.13 -21.90 2.16
N ILE A 260 -8.55 -20.73 1.98
CA ILE A 260 -7.70 -20.07 2.98
C ILE A 260 -8.37 -18.81 3.50
N ASN A 261 -8.00 -18.37 4.69
CA ASN A 261 -8.30 -17.01 5.14
C ASN A 261 -7.13 -16.08 4.83
N ILE A 262 -7.42 -14.79 4.65
CA ILE A 262 -6.41 -13.76 4.46
C ILE A 262 -6.65 -12.68 5.50
N ASP A 263 -5.62 -12.40 6.30
CA ASP A 263 -5.62 -11.36 7.34
C ASP A 263 -4.70 -10.22 6.95
N VAL A 264 -5.22 -9.00 7.03
CA VAL A 264 -4.54 -7.81 6.51
C VAL A 264 -4.57 -6.68 7.54
N PRO A 265 -3.39 -6.19 7.99
CA PRO A 265 -3.34 -4.94 8.74
C PRO A 265 -3.76 -3.80 7.83
N THR A 266 -4.88 -3.15 8.16
CA THR A 266 -5.62 -2.33 7.21
C THR A 266 -5.69 -0.86 7.62
N GLY A 267 -5.19 0.02 6.74
CA GLY A 267 -5.39 1.47 6.79
C GLY A 267 -6.25 1.95 5.61
N ASN A 268 -5.60 2.36 4.51
CA ASN A 268 -6.27 2.88 3.30
C ASN A 268 -7.01 1.84 2.44
N PHE A 269 -7.21 0.64 2.94
CA PHE A 269 -7.98 -0.45 2.32
C PHE A 269 -7.44 -1.01 1.01
N GLY A 270 -6.32 -0.52 0.50
CA GLY A 270 -5.76 -0.97 -0.79
C GLY A 270 -5.36 -2.44 -0.79
N ASN A 271 -4.64 -2.87 0.24
CA ASN A 271 -4.11 -4.22 0.37
C ASN A 271 -5.24 -5.26 0.51
N ILE A 272 -6.17 -5.09 1.45
CA ILE A 272 -7.29 -6.02 1.63
C ILE A 272 -8.27 -6.00 0.45
N LEU A 273 -8.41 -4.87 -0.24
CA LEU A 273 -9.19 -4.77 -1.48
C LEU A 273 -8.56 -5.61 -2.60
N ALA A 274 -7.25 -5.68 -2.68
CA ALA A 274 -6.55 -6.58 -3.61
C ALA A 274 -6.86 -8.05 -3.30
N ALA A 275 -6.91 -8.44 -2.02
CA ALA A 275 -7.35 -9.77 -1.59
C ALA A 275 -8.83 -10.02 -1.97
N PHE A 276 -9.69 -9.02 -1.80
CA PHE A 276 -11.09 -9.07 -2.26
C PHE A 276 -11.19 -9.28 -3.78
N TYR A 277 -10.35 -8.60 -4.55
CA TYR A 277 -10.30 -8.82 -6.01
C TYR A 277 -9.83 -10.23 -6.33
N ALA A 278 -8.77 -10.73 -5.70
CA ALA A 278 -8.29 -12.09 -5.87
C ALA A 278 -9.40 -13.13 -5.58
N LYS A 279 -10.15 -12.96 -4.48
CA LYS A 279 -11.31 -13.79 -4.15
C LYS A 279 -12.36 -13.77 -5.26
N ASN A 280 -12.69 -12.59 -5.77
CA ASN A 280 -13.70 -12.45 -6.85
C ASN A 280 -13.18 -12.90 -8.23
N MET A 281 -11.88 -13.07 -8.40
CA MET A 281 -11.27 -13.72 -9.56
C MET A 281 -11.40 -15.26 -9.51
N GLY A 282 -11.81 -15.81 -8.37
CA GLY A 282 -11.95 -17.25 -8.15
C GLY A 282 -10.85 -17.88 -7.30
N LEU A 283 -10.00 -17.09 -6.66
CA LEU A 283 -9.07 -17.58 -5.63
C LEU A 283 -9.89 -18.15 -4.46
N PRO A 284 -9.63 -19.42 -4.01
CA PRO A 284 -10.38 -20.00 -2.91
C PRO A 284 -10.05 -19.32 -1.57
N VAL A 285 -10.81 -18.28 -1.26
CA VAL A 285 -10.66 -17.49 -0.03
C VAL A 285 -11.95 -17.59 0.78
N GLY A 286 -11.84 -18.01 2.02
CA GLY A 286 -12.92 -18.04 2.99
C GLY A 286 -13.22 -16.62 3.51
N LYS A 287 -12.55 -16.22 4.59
CA LYS A 287 -12.68 -14.90 5.19
C LYS A 287 -11.54 -13.96 4.81
N LEU A 288 -11.90 -12.69 4.65
CA LEU A 288 -10.98 -11.56 4.60
C LEU A 288 -11.04 -10.89 5.98
N ILE A 289 -9.96 -11.00 6.73
CA ILE A 289 -9.86 -10.46 8.09
C ILE A 289 -9.26 -9.06 7.99
N CYS A 290 -10.06 -8.06 8.37
CA CYS A 290 -9.67 -6.65 8.36
C CYS A 290 -9.21 -6.26 9.76
N ALA A 291 -7.92 -6.21 9.97
CA ALA A 291 -7.34 -5.84 11.24
C ALA A 291 -7.14 -4.33 11.35
N SER A 292 -7.66 -3.72 12.42
CA SER A 292 -7.49 -2.30 12.77
C SER A 292 -6.59 -2.16 13.99
N ASN A 293 -5.91 -1.01 14.12
CA ASN A 293 -5.30 -0.58 15.37
C ASN A 293 -6.31 0.22 16.22
N ASP A 294 -5.86 1.00 17.20
CA ASP A 294 -6.74 1.82 18.03
C ASP A 294 -7.58 2.84 17.23
N ASN A 295 -7.16 3.21 16.00
CA ASN A 295 -7.99 3.94 15.04
C ASN A 295 -8.96 2.96 14.33
N LYS A 296 -9.90 2.44 15.06
CA LYS A 296 -10.76 1.31 14.68
C LYS A 296 -11.99 1.67 13.85
N VAL A 297 -11.89 2.67 12.98
CA VAL A 297 -13.01 3.11 12.13
C VAL A 297 -13.55 1.99 11.23
N LEU A 298 -12.66 1.14 10.70
CA LEU A 298 -13.07 0.01 9.86
C LEU A 298 -13.72 -1.10 10.68
N TYR A 299 -13.21 -1.41 11.86
CA TYR A 299 -13.85 -2.36 12.76
C TYR A 299 -15.29 -1.94 13.06
N ASP A 300 -15.50 -0.71 13.52
CA ASP A 300 -16.83 -0.18 13.83
C ASP A 300 -17.74 -0.22 12.59
N PHE A 301 -17.20 0.07 11.39
CA PHE A 301 -17.95 -0.02 10.13
C PHE A 301 -18.41 -1.46 9.82
N PHE A 302 -17.53 -2.44 9.94
CA PHE A 302 -17.92 -3.85 9.69
C PHE A 302 -18.93 -4.36 10.71
N GLU A 303 -18.83 -3.93 11.96
CA GLU A 303 -19.78 -4.32 13.00
C GLU A 303 -21.16 -3.67 12.84
N THR A 304 -21.19 -2.37 12.56
CA THR A 304 -22.43 -1.59 12.61
C THR A 304 -23.06 -1.33 11.25
N GLY A 305 -22.26 -1.26 10.18
CA GLY A 305 -22.65 -0.73 8.86
C GLY A 305 -22.56 0.79 8.79
N VAL A 306 -22.12 1.46 9.86
CA VAL A 306 -21.92 2.90 9.89
C VAL A 306 -20.45 3.24 9.81
N TYR A 307 -20.07 4.01 8.78
CA TYR A 307 -18.73 4.59 8.70
C TYR A 307 -18.75 6.00 9.27
N ASP A 308 -18.01 6.23 10.37
CA ASP A 308 -17.99 7.51 11.08
C ASP A 308 -16.56 7.97 11.34
N LYS A 309 -16.15 9.08 10.65
CA LYS A 309 -14.84 9.71 10.83
C LYS A 309 -14.79 10.75 11.96
N ASN A 310 -15.94 11.07 12.58
CA ASN A 310 -16.05 12.06 13.64
C ASN A 310 -15.58 11.48 14.97
N ARG A 311 -14.29 11.26 15.09
CA ARG A 311 -13.61 10.69 16.27
C ARG A 311 -12.21 11.26 16.41
N ASP A 312 -11.62 11.10 17.57
CA ASP A 312 -10.25 11.51 17.82
C ASP A 312 -9.29 10.67 16.97
N PHE A 313 -8.23 11.32 16.47
CA PHE A 313 -7.12 10.66 15.80
C PHE A 313 -6.09 10.23 16.83
N ILE A 314 -5.75 8.93 16.82
CA ILE A 314 -4.81 8.34 17.78
C ILE A 314 -3.49 8.04 17.05
N LEU A 315 -2.39 8.58 17.57
CA LEU A 315 -1.05 8.21 17.11
C LEU A 315 -0.64 6.88 17.75
N THR A 316 -0.29 5.90 16.92
CA THR A 316 0.08 4.56 17.37
C THR A 316 1.48 4.17 16.90
N THR A 317 1.95 3.00 17.33
CA THR A 317 3.19 2.39 16.85
C THR A 317 3.05 1.74 15.46
N SER A 318 1.82 1.67 14.91
CA SER A 318 1.53 1.19 13.55
C SER A 318 1.00 2.31 12.63
N PRO A 319 1.83 3.34 12.33
CA PRO A 319 1.37 4.62 11.78
C PRO A 319 0.74 4.52 10.38
N SER A 320 1.02 3.49 9.59
CA SER A 320 0.37 3.29 8.28
C SER A 320 -1.11 2.92 8.40
N MET A 321 -1.58 2.57 9.61
CA MET A 321 -2.96 2.25 9.93
C MET A 321 -3.67 3.40 10.65
N ASP A 322 -2.96 4.48 11.00
CA ASP A 322 -3.51 5.67 11.63
C ASP A 322 -4.30 6.49 10.61
N ILE A 323 -5.57 6.17 10.45
CA ILE A 323 -6.47 6.82 9.49
C ILE A 323 -7.86 7.06 10.09
N LEU A 324 -8.50 8.13 9.65
CA LEU A 324 -9.93 8.38 9.87
C LEU A 324 -10.74 8.17 8.59
N ILE A 325 -10.12 8.31 7.42
CA ILE A 325 -10.75 8.05 6.12
C ILE A 325 -9.94 6.96 5.40
N SER A 326 -10.57 5.82 5.18
CA SER A 326 -10.01 4.69 4.44
C SER A 326 -10.33 4.86 2.96
N SER A 327 -9.38 5.42 2.19
CA SER A 327 -9.65 5.97 0.85
C SER A 327 -10.09 4.94 -0.19
N ASN A 328 -9.56 3.72 -0.16
CA ASN A 328 -9.94 2.68 -1.13
C ASN A 328 -11.22 1.93 -0.73
N LEU A 329 -11.76 2.15 0.46
CA LEU A 329 -13.05 1.57 0.87
C LEU A 329 -14.17 1.97 -0.10
N GLU A 330 -14.10 3.17 -0.69
CA GLU A 330 -15.06 3.61 -1.70
C GLU A 330 -15.21 2.61 -2.86
N ARG A 331 -14.13 1.91 -3.25
CA ARG A 331 -14.20 0.87 -4.29
C ARG A 331 -15.01 -0.34 -3.84
N LEU A 332 -14.91 -0.73 -2.57
CA LEU A 332 -15.75 -1.78 -2.00
C LEU A 332 -17.20 -1.33 -1.91
N ILE A 333 -17.46 -0.12 -1.38
CA ILE A 333 -18.81 0.46 -1.29
C ILE A 333 -19.48 0.49 -2.66
N TYR A 334 -18.77 0.96 -3.70
CA TYR A 334 -19.29 0.93 -5.08
C TYR A 334 -19.67 -0.48 -5.54
N ARG A 335 -18.88 -1.51 -5.21
CA ARG A 335 -19.19 -2.90 -5.56
C ARG A 335 -20.41 -3.43 -4.84
N ILE A 336 -20.49 -3.24 -3.54
CA ILE A 336 -21.59 -3.78 -2.71
C ILE A 336 -22.90 -3.02 -2.89
N CYS A 337 -22.89 -1.79 -3.40
CA CYS A 337 -24.12 -1.11 -3.82
C CYS A 337 -24.58 -1.48 -5.26
N GLY A 338 -24.03 -2.55 -5.83
CA GLY A 338 -24.42 -3.05 -7.16
C GLY A 338 -23.78 -2.30 -8.32
N ASN A 339 -22.63 -1.66 -8.12
CA ASN A 339 -21.96 -0.78 -9.09
C ASN A 339 -22.80 0.46 -9.48
N ASP A 340 -23.62 0.92 -8.57
CA ASP A 340 -24.47 2.09 -8.73
C ASP A 340 -23.69 3.36 -8.32
N ALA A 341 -23.29 4.14 -9.33
CA ALA A 341 -22.50 5.36 -9.11
C ALA A 341 -23.30 6.45 -8.35
N GLU A 342 -24.61 6.55 -8.54
CA GLU A 342 -25.45 7.54 -7.88
C GLU A 342 -25.57 7.24 -6.37
N LYS A 343 -25.79 5.98 -6.02
CA LYS A 343 -25.79 5.54 -4.61
C LYS A 343 -24.43 5.78 -3.95
N ASN A 344 -23.35 5.45 -4.65
CA ASN A 344 -22.00 5.68 -4.12
C ASN A 344 -21.72 7.17 -3.92
N VAL A 345 -22.10 8.04 -4.87
CA VAL A 345 -21.97 9.50 -4.75
C VAL A 345 -22.69 10.00 -3.50
N LYS A 346 -23.93 9.55 -3.27
CA LYS A 346 -24.70 9.94 -2.08
C LYS A 346 -23.97 9.61 -0.78
N LEU A 347 -23.47 8.39 -0.62
CA LEU A 347 -22.74 7.96 0.57
C LEU A 347 -21.43 8.76 0.74
N MET A 348 -20.70 9.02 -0.34
CA MET A 348 -19.47 9.81 -0.28
C MET A 348 -19.75 11.30 0.02
N GLN A 349 -20.90 11.82 -0.38
CA GLN A 349 -21.32 13.17 -0.04
C GLN A 349 -21.70 13.27 1.45
N GLU A 350 -22.45 12.30 1.97
CA GLU A 350 -22.75 12.19 3.42
C GLU A 350 -21.45 12.16 4.25
N LEU A 351 -20.46 11.35 3.83
CA LEU A 351 -19.16 11.31 4.48
C LEU A 351 -18.44 12.67 4.47
N LYS A 352 -18.57 13.43 3.37
CA LYS A 352 -17.94 14.74 3.24
C LYS A 352 -18.62 15.79 4.10
N GLU A 353 -19.95 15.81 4.11
CA GLU A 353 -20.77 16.86 4.73
C GLU A 353 -21.05 16.60 6.21
N GLU A 354 -21.39 15.34 6.56
CA GLU A 354 -21.77 14.93 7.90
C GLU A 354 -20.65 14.19 8.66
N GLY A 355 -19.62 13.75 7.94
CA GLY A 355 -18.52 12.96 8.49
C GLY A 355 -18.85 11.48 8.66
N LYS A 356 -20.03 11.03 8.24
CA LYS A 356 -20.48 9.65 8.37
C LYS A 356 -21.45 9.26 7.27
N TYR A 357 -21.61 7.97 7.04
CA TYR A 357 -22.68 7.36 6.23
C TYR A 357 -23.06 6.00 6.81
N GLU A 358 -24.24 5.51 6.45
CA GLU A 358 -24.74 4.18 6.80
C GLU A 358 -25.08 3.39 5.54
N ILE A 359 -24.62 2.14 5.45
CA ILE A 359 -24.95 1.25 4.33
C ILE A 359 -26.27 0.52 4.60
N THR A 360 -26.94 0.08 3.50
CA THR A 360 -28.20 -0.68 3.64
C THR A 360 -27.96 -2.10 4.18
N ALA A 361 -29.04 -2.77 4.61
CA ALA A 361 -28.97 -4.14 5.10
C ALA A 361 -28.44 -5.10 4.02
N GLU A 362 -28.83 -4.92 2.75
CA GLU A 362 -28.34 -5.73 1.63
C GLU A 362 -26.84 -5.50 1.38
N MET A 363 -26.37 -4.28 1.49
CA MET A 363 -24.94 -3.97 1.40
C MET A 363 -24.16 -4.60 2.56
N LYS A 364 -24.73 -4.59 3.77
CA LYS A 364 -24.13 -5.24 4.94
C LYS A 364 -24.04 -6.77 4.76
N GLU A 365 -25.05 -7.40 4.21
CA GLU A 365 -25.03 -8.83 3.89
C GLU A 365 -23.94 -9.16 2.86
N ALA A 366 -23.72 -8.30 1.87
CA ALA A 366 -22.64 -8.45 0.88
C ALA A 366 -21.22 -8.37 1.51
N LEU A 367 -21.08 -7.85 2.74
CA LEU A 367 -19.84 -7.85 3.52
C LEU A 367 -19.62 -9.13 4.32
N SER A 368 -20.49 -10.13 4.25
CA SER A 368 -20.40 -11.39 5.03
C SER A 368 -19.09 -12.17 4.82
N GLY A 369 -18.39 -11.94 3.72
CA GLY A 369 -17.04 -12.48 3.46
C GLY A 369 -15.92 -11.80 4.26
N PHE A 370 -16.20 -10.69 4.93
CA PHE A 370 -15.25 -9.99 5.79
C PHE A 370 -15.48 -10.32 7.27
N TYR A 371 -14.41 -10.17 8.04
CA TYR A 371 -14.43 -10.13 9.50
C TYR A 371 -13.58 -8.94 9.94
N GLY A 372 -14.13 -8.03 10.72
CA GLY A 372 -13.41 -6.89 11.28
C GLY A 372 -13.11 -7.10 12.74
N ASN A 373 -11.91 -6.75 13.19
CA ASN A 373 -11.58 -6.62 14.61
C ASN A 373 -10.40 -5.64 14.77
N TYR A 374 -10.01 -5.35 16.01
CA TYR A 374 -8.92 -4.43 16.30
C TYR A 374 -7.99 -4.97 17.38
N CYS A 375 -6.79 -4.42 17.42
CA CYS A 375 -5.77 -4.72 18.41
C CYS A 375 -5.28 -3.41 19.01
N THR A 376 -5.27 -3.31 20.35
CA THR A 376 -4.76 -2.13 21.06
C THR A 376 -3.24 -2.07 21.01
N GLU A 377 -2.66 -0.92 21.39
CA GLU A 377 -1.19 -0.79 21.51
C GLU A 377 -0.60 -1.80 22.49
N GLU A 378 -1.27 -2.04 23.62
CA GLU A 378 -0.83 -3.04 24.60
C GLU A 378 -0.88 -4.47 24.04
N GLU A 379 -1.98 -4.83 23.38
CA GLU A 379 -2.14 -6.13 22.70
C GLU A 379 -1.12 -6.31 21.58
N THR A 380 -0.84 -5.24 20.83
CA THR A 380 0.17 -5.23 19.76
C THR A 380 1.57 -5.54 20.31
N ALA A 381 1.99 -4.86 21.37
CA ALA A 381 3.27 -5.12 22.03
C ALA A 381 3.34 -6.54 22.61
N ALA A 382 2.27 -7.00 23.26
CA ALA A 382 2.18 -8.36 23.80
C ALA A 382 2.29 -9.43 22.68
N THR A 383 1.70 -9.17 21.51
CA THR A 383 1.74 -10.09 20.36
C THR A 383 3.15 -10.19 19.77
N ILE A 384 3.88 -9.06 19.63
CA ILE A 384 5.29 -9.08 19.19
C ILE A 384 6.12 -9.96 20.14
N LYS A 385 6.01 -9.72 21.43
CA LYS A 385 6.74 -10.47 22.46
C LYS A 385 6.41 -11.96 22.41
N ARG A 386 5.12 -12.30 22.37
CA ARG A 386 4.64 -13.68 22.37
C ARG A 386 5.17 -14.47 21.16
N ILE A 387 5.07 -13.94 19.95
CA ILE A 387 5.52 -14.63 18.73
C ILE A 387 7.03 -14.79 18.75
N TYR A 388 7.78 -13.79 19.22
CA TYR A 388 9.22 -13.92 19.39
C TYR A 388 9.59 -15.02 20.41
N GLU A 389 8.94 -15.05 21.56
CA GLU A 389 9.24 -16.04 22.61
C GLU A 389 8.86 -17.47 22.21
N GLN A 390 7.78 -17.63 21.42
CA GLN A 390 7.29 -18.96 21.00
C GLN A 390 8.03 -19.51 19.78
N ASP A 391 8.21 -18.67 18.75
CA ASP A 391 8.70 -19.12 17.44
C ASP A 391 10.07 -18.53 17.05
N GLY A 392 10.62 -17.63 17.87
CA GLY A 392 11.84 -16.88 17.53
C GLY A 392 11.66 -15.98 16.31
N TYR A 393 10.40 -15.68 15.94
CA TYR A 393 10.07 -14.86 14.79
C TYR A 393 9.72 -13.44 15.23
N VAL A 394 10.47 -12.46 14.72
CA VAL A 394 10.24 -11.05 15.03
C VAL A 394 9.44 -10.41 13.92
N ILE A 395 8.30 -9.83 14.27
CA ILE A 395 7.39 -9.14 13.37
C ILE A 395 7.35 -7.64 13.68
N ASP A 396 6.95 -6.83 12.70
CA ASP A 396 6.72 -5.40 12.89
C ASP A 396 5.37 -5.13 13.59
N THR A 397 5.18 -3.88 13.98
CA THR A 397 3.98 -3.44 14.70
C THR A 397 2.69 -3.61 13.92
N HIS A 398 2.69 -3.37 12.61
CA HIS A 398 1.51 -3.56 11.75
C HIS A 398 1.13 -5.05 11.63
N THR A 399 2.12 -5.90 11.39
CA THR A 399 1.92 -7.35 11.33
C THR A 399 1.44 -7.87 12.68
N ALA A 400 1.90 -7.29 13.78
CA ALA A 400 1.46 -7.67 15.12
C ALA A 400 -0.01 -7.32 15.38
N VAL A 401 -0.51 -6.19 14.85
CA VAL A 401 -1.95 -5.88 14.90
C VAL A 401 -2.76 -6.98 14.20
N ALA A 402 -2.34 -7.40 12.99
CA ALA A 402 -3.02 -8.47 12.27
C ALA A 402 -2.95 -9.80 13.05
N ALA A 403 -1.78 -10.22 13.51
CA ALA A 403 -1.63 -11.44 14.28
C ALA A 403 -2.47 -11.46 15.57
N GLY A 404 -2.58 -10.32 16.27
CA GLY A 404 -3.45 -10.18 17.43
C GLY A 404 -4.95 -10.29 17.09
N VAL A 405 -5.35 -9.74 15.94
CA VAL A 405 -6.73 -9.88 15.42
C VAL A 405 -7.00 -11.32 14.99
N TYR A 406 -6.04 -11.99 14.35
CA TYR A 406 -6.14 -13.41 14.01
C TYR A 406 -6.38 -14.30 15.24
N ASP A 407 -5.67 -14.03 16.34
CA ASP A 407 -5.92 -14.74 17.61
C ASP A 407 -7.35 -14.56 18.12
N LYS A 408 -7.89 -13.34 18.03
CA LYS A 408 -9.28 -13.05 18.40
C LYS A 408 -10.25 -13.79 17.48
N TYR A 409 -10.02 -13.73 16.16
CA TYR A 409 -10.83 -14.44 15.16
C TYR A 409 -10.92 -15.94 15.45
N ARG A 410 -9.77 -16.59 15.67
CA ARG A 410 -9.75 -18.04 15.98
C ARG A 410 -10.50 -18.37 17.25
N LYS A 411 -10.33 -17.56 18.30
CA LYS A 411 -11.03 -17.78 19.60
C LYS A 411 -12.53 -17.62 19.47
N GLU A 412 -12.98 -16.66 18.68
CA GLU A 412 -14.40 -16.34 18.50
C GLU A 412 -15.12 -17.32 17.58
N THR A 413 -14.48 -17.75 16.51
CA THR A 413 -15.13 -18.53 15.45
C THR A 413 -14.82 -20.03 15.49
N GLY A 414 -13.68 -20.42 16.07
CA GLY A 414 -13.17 -21.77 15.98
C GLY A 414 -12.72 -22.19 14.57
N ASP A 415 -12.61 -21.24 13.62
CA ASP A 415 -12.16 -21.53 12.25
C ASP A 415 -10.68 -21.92 12.24
N ASP A 416 -10.37 -23.09 11.72
CA ASP A 416 -9.03 -23.69 11.66
C ASP A 416 -8.42 -23.69 10.25
N LYS A 417 -9.08 -23.00 9.28
CA LYS A 417 -8.54 -22.86 7.93
C LYS A 417 -7.13 -22.27 7.95
N VAL A 418 -6.31 -22.71 7.01
CA VAL A 418 -5.01 -22.08 6.77
C VAL A 418 -5.21 -20.58 6.54
N THR A 419 -4.52 -19.78 7.34
CA THR A 419 -4.60 -18.31 7.26
C THR A 419 -3.27 -17.74 6.81
N VAL A 420 -3.33 -16.82 5.85
CA VAL A 420 -2.21 -16.01 5.38
C VAL A 420 -2.34 -14.62 6.01
N ILE A 421 -1.34 -14.23 6.79
CA ILE A 421 -1.23 -12.90 7.39
C ILE A 421 -0.31 -12.04 6.51
N ALA A 422 -0.79 -10.92 6.02
CA ALA A 422 0.04 -9.98 5.26
C ALA A 422 1.05 -9.29 6.19
N SER A 423 2.32 -9.67 6.10
CA SER A 423 3.43 -9.06 6.84
C SER A 423 3.95 -7.86 6.06
N THR A 424 3.49 -6.67 6.44
CA THR A 424 3.52 -5.48 5.59
C THR A 424 4.77 -4.62 5.75
N ALA A 425 5.57 -4.83 6.78
CA ALA A 425 6.83 -4.13 6.97
C ALA A 425 7.86 -5.01 7.69
N SER A 426 9.13 -4.71 7.44
CA SER A 426 10.22 -5.32 8.20
C SER A 426 10.26 -4.74 9.61
N PRO A 427 10.56 -5.55 10.64
CA PRO A 427 10.77 -5.05 12.01
C PRO A 427 11.88 -4.01 12.10
N PHE A 428 12.84 -4.02 11.19
CA PHE A 428 13.90 -3.00 11.11
C PHE A 428 13.41 -1.60 10.77
N LYS A 429 12.20 -1.46 10.27
CA LYS A 429 11.59 -0.14 10.00
C LYS A 429 11.02 0.53 11.26
N PHE A 430 10.63 -0.28 12.23
CA PHE A 430 10.03 0.14 13.49
C PHE A 430 10.82 -0.42 14.69
N THR A 431 12.14 -0.44 14.56
CA THR A 431 13.08 -1.13 15.46
C THR A 431 12.84 -0.80 16.92
N ARG A 432 12.66 0.49 17.27
CA ARG A 432 12.43 0.90 18.66
C ARG A 432 11.16 0.32 19.25
N ALA A 433 10.04 0.44 18.55
CA ALA A 433 8.76 -0.09 19.03
C ALA A 433 8.81 -1.61 19.18
N VAL A 434 9.39 -2.31 18.19
CA VAL A 434 9.55 -3.77 18.21
C VAL A 434 10.44 -4.22 19.36
N MET A 435 11.62 -3.64 19.51
CA MET A 435 12.57 -4.04 20.54
C MET A 435 12.08 -3.70 21.95
N THR A 436 11.42 -2.54 22.14
CA THR A 436 10.82 -2.15 23.43
C THR A 436 9.66 -3.10 23.80
N ALA A 437 8.88 -3.57 22.83
CA ALA A 437 7.83 -4.55 23.06
C ALA A 437 8.39 -5.90 23.55
N ILE A 438 9.54 -6.34 23.04
CA ILE A 438 10.21 -7.56 23.46
C ILE A 438 10.81 -7.40 24.88
N ASP A 439 11.56 -6.30 25.11
CA ASP A 439 12.17 -6.01 26.41
C ASP A 439 12.28 -4.49 26.62
N PRO A 440 11.65 -3.92 27.67
CA PRO A 440 11.71 -2.48 27.97
C PRO A 440 13.11 -1.89 28.11
N LYS A 441 14.15 -2.69 28.37
CA LYS A 441 15.53 -2.23 28.47
C LYS A 441 16.05 -1.52 27.22
N TYR A 442 15.41 -1.79 26.06
CA TYR A 442 15.81 -1.22 24.77
C TYR A 442 15.22 0.19 24.50
N ALA A 443 14.33 0.70 25.36
CA ALA A 443 13.59 1.93 25.11
C ALA A 443 14.48 3.15 24.84
N ASP A 444 15.59 3.29 25.56
CA ASP A 444 16.49 4.46 25.50
C ASP A 444 17.76 4.20 24.69
N MET A 445 17.89 3.05 24.02
CA MET A 445 19.07 2.72 23.22
C MET A 445 19.10 3.56 21.93
N GLU A 446 20.30 3.86 21.43
CA GLU A 446 20.48 4.59 20.16
C GLU A 446 19.95 3.76 18.97
N ASP A 447 19.37 4.43 17.93
CA ASP A 447 18.63 3.78 16.87
C ASP A 447 19.44 2.73 16.09
N PHE A 448 20.70 3.03 15.71
CA PHE A 448 21.50 2.05 14.98
C PHE A 448 22.07 0.94 15.88
N ALA A 449 22.26 1.21 17.17
CA ALA A 449 22.57 0.16 18.14
C ALA A 449 21.38 -0.80 18.30
N LEU A 450 20.15 -0.27 18.32
CA LEU A 450 18.93 -1.09 18.29
C LEU A 450 18.84 -1.96 17.04
N VAL A 451 19.22 -1.45 15.87
CA VAL A 451 19.26 -2.23 14.62
C VAL A 451 20.23 -3.41 14.76
N ASP A 452 21.40 -3.21 15.33
CA ASP A 452 22.38 -4.29 15.52
C ASP A 452 21.89 -5.33 16.54
N GLU A 453 21.29 -4.88 17.64
CA GLU A 453 20.65 -5.76 18.63
C GLU A 453 19.48 -6.56 18.03
N LEU A 454 18.62 -5.91 17.21
CA LEU A 454 17.54 -6.61 16.52
C LEU A 454 18.07 -7.69 15.57
N SER A 455 19.13 -7.36 14.81
CA SER A 455 19.77 -8.33 13.91
C SER A 455 20.29 -9.54 14.67
N ALA A 456 20.95 -9.34 15.80
CA ALA A 456 21.47 -10.40 16.65
C ALA A 456 20.34 -11.24 17.26
N LEU A 457 19.26 -10.60 17.75
CA LEU A 457 18.12 -11.24 18.38
C LEU A 457 17.28 -12.05 17.40
N ALA A 458 16.97 -11.47 16.24
CA ALA A 458 16.17 -12.09 15.18
C ALA A 458 16.99 -13.11 14.36
N LYS A 459 18.32 -13.10 14.46
CA LYS A 459 19.25 -13.89 13.62
C LYS A 459 19.03 -13.62 12.12
N VAL A 460 18.76 -12.39 11.77
CA VAL A 460 18.51 -11.93 10.40
C VAL A 460 19.50 -10.81 10.10
N LYS A 461 20.09 -10.83 8.89
CA LYS A 461 20.98 -9.77 8.43
C LYS A 461 20.24 -8.44 8.39
N VAL A 462 20.91 -7.35 8.78
CA VAL A 462 20.37 -6.00 8.60
C VAL A 462 20.07 -5.77 7.12
N PRO A 463 18.85 -5.33 6.76
CA PRO A 463 18.50 -5.06 5.37
C PRO A 463 19.41 -3.99 4.76
N ASN A 464 19.76 -4.13 3.49
CA ASN A 464 20.59 -3.16 2.78
C ASN A 464 20.01 -1.73 2.86
N ALA A 465 18.70 -1.61 2.82
CA ALA A 465 17.98 -0.34 2.96
C ALA A 465 18.26 0.42 4.29
N ILE A 466 18.67 -0.29 5.32
CA ILE A 466 19.06 0.28 6.61
C ILE A 466 20.59 0.44 6.69
N GLU A 467 21.33 -0.56 6.22
CA GLU A 467 22.79 -0.52 6.28
C GLU A 467 23.36 0.64 5.44
N GLU A 468 22.83 0.86 4.24
CA GLU A 468 23.27 1.94 3.37
C GLU A 468 23.11 3.34 3.99
N ILE A 469 22.05 3.57 4.75
CA ILE A 469 21.78 4.90 5.32
C ILE A 469 22.66 5.23 6.52
N ARG A 470 23.38 4.26 7.11
CA ARG A 470 24.29 4.52 8.24
C ARG A 470 25.33 5.59 7.89
N THR A 471 25.90 5.48 6.70
CA THR A 471 27.01 6.33 6.24
C THR A 471 26.68 7.16 5.00
N ALA A 472 25.45 7.03 4.46
CA ALA A 472 25.06 7.75 3.26
C ALA A 472 25.11 9.28 3.48
N PRO A 473 25.67 10.04 2.52
CA PRO A 473 25.67 11.50 2.60
C PRO A 473 24.25 12.05 2.41
N VAL A 474 23.95 13.12 3.11
CA VAL A 474 22.73 13.90 2.88
C VAL A 474 22.76 14.48 1.46
N LYS A 475 21.71 14.23 0.68
CA LYS A 475 21.54 14.73 -0.69
C LYS A 475 20.45 15.79 -0.80
N HIS A 476 19.49 15.75 0.12
CA HIS A 476 18.35 16.63 0.13
C HIS A 476 18.29 17.34 1.49
N ASP A 477 18.61 18.62 1.49
CA ASP A 477 18.62 19.51 2.68
C ASP A 477 17.68 20.70 2.55
N ILE A 478 16.82 20.69 1.50
CA ILE A 478 15.87 21.75 1.23
C ILE A 478 14.79 21.76 2.31
N GLN A 479 14.55 22.97 2.86
CA GLN A 479 13.47 23.21 3.80
C GLN A 479 12.71 24.46 3.39
N CYS A 480 11.41 24.50 3.65
CA CYS A 480 10.58 25.67 3.39
C CYS A 480 9.41 25.80 4.37
N GLU A 481 8.82 26.97 4.40
CA GLU A 481 7.51 27.18 5.01
C GLU A 481 6.42 26.57 4.10
N VAL A 482 5.23 26.35 4.65
CA VAL A 482 4.11 25.72 3.91
C VAL A 482 3.74 26.51 2.64
N ASP A 483 3.76 27.84 2.70
CA ASP A 483 3.49 28.72 1.56
C ASP A 483 4.62 28.76 0.52
N GLY A 484 5.83 28.30 0.88
CA GLY A 484 6.98 28.18 -0.02
C GLY A 484 6.99 26.90 -0.88
N MET A 485 6.12 25.92 -0.62
CA MET A 485 6.15 24.59 -1.27
C MET A 485 6.12 24.69 -2.81
N GLN A 486 5.23 25.49 -3.37
CA GLN A 486 5.11 25.66 -4.84
C GLN A 486 6.36 26.27 -5.46
N ALA A 487 6.99 27.23 -4.81
CA ALA A 487 8.22 27.84 -5.29
C ALA A 487 9.37 26.85 -5.38
N GLU A 488 9.50 25.95 -4.40
CA GLU A 488 10.54 24.90 -4.42
C GLU A 488 10.25 23.83 -5.52
N VAL A 489 8.98 23.51 -5.80
CA VAL A 489 8.64 22.65 -6.95
C VAL A 489 9.07 23.31 -8.26
N LYS A 490 8.71 24.58 -8.47
CA LYS A 490 9.10 25.33 -9.68
C LYS A 490 10.62 25.38 -9.85
N LYS A 491 11.34 25.67 -8.78
CA LYS A 491 12.80 25.71 -8.77
C LYS A 491 13.43 24.35 -9.14
N PHE A 492 12.90 23.25 -8.63
CA PHE A 492 13.36 21.90 -8.97
C PHE A 492 13.09 21.56 -10.45
N LEU A 493 11.97 22.03 -10.99
CA LEU A 493 11.60 21.83 -12.39
C LEU A 493 12.28 22.82 -13.35
N GLY A 494 12.83 23.91 -12.85
CA GLY A 494 13.46 24.94 -13.66
C GLY A 494 12.47 25.86 -14.38
N ILE A 495 11.31 26.12 -13.79
CA ILE A 495 10.20 26.93 -14.35
C ILE A 495 9.86 28.12 -13.45
#